data_5781cfe031cf84afaa3035ce5406eeee
#
_entry.id   5781cfe031cf84afaa3035ce5406eeee
#
_cell.length_a   1.000
_cell.length_b   1.000
_cell.length_c   1.000
_cell.angle_alpha   90.00
_cell.angle_beta   90.00
_cell.angle_gamma   90.00
#
_symmetry.space_group_name_H-M   'P 1'
#
loop_
_entity.id
_entity.type
_entity.pdbx_description
1 polymer ?
#
loop_
_entity_poly.entity_id
_entity_poly.type
_entity_poly.pdbx_seq_one_letter_code
_entity_poly.pdbx_strand_id
1 'polypeptide(L)'
;MSTELFAPAKLTLSLCITGVRPDGFHEIDAEMVSLDLGDRLLVTEGDGLDIVGVDDGLHVGTDDNLVGRALRLADRTAHVRIEKAVPAGAGLGGGSSDAAAILRWAGIDDLVAAASIGADVAYCLVGGRARVTGMGEVVETLAFEERTFTLLTPSVACPTPAVYRRWDDLDGPISDHGNDLEPAAVDLVPELVRWRDELADATGQRPRLAGSGSTWFVEGEYPGGGRQVVRTVPPLVPLA
;
A
#
# COMPACT_ATOMS: atom_id res chain seq x y z
N MET A 1 -15.46 24.64 -6.92
CA MET A 1 -14.23 24.35 -7.72
C MET A 1 -13.95 22.88 -7.60
N SER A 2 -13.33 22.24 -8.63
CA SER A 2 -12.94 20.83 -8.57
C SER A 2 -11.41 20.72 -8.58
N THR A 3 -10.87 19.74 -7.84
CA THR A 3 -9.44 19.45 -7.81
C THR A 3 -9.23 17.97 -8.11
N GLU A 4 -8.39 17.67 -9.09
CA GLU A 4 -7.96 16.32 -9.40
C GLU A 4 -6.68 15.98 -8.63
N LEU A 5 -6.65 14.81 -8.00
CA LEU A 5 -5.51 14.31 -7.26
C LEU A 5 -5.11 12.94 -7.80
N PHE A 6 -3.81 12.64 -7.72
CA PHE A 6 -3.28 11.30 -7.98
C PHE A 6 -2.76 10.70 -6.69
N ALA A 7 -3.17 9.47 -6.42
CA ALA A 7 -2.81 8.69 -5.24
C ALA A 7 -1.97 7.47 -5.68
N PRO A 8 -0.62 7.59 -5.73
CA PRO A 8 0.25 6.53 -6.23
C PRO A 8 0.25 5.34 -5.29
N ALA A 9 0.19 4.13 -5.83
CA ALA A 9 0.38 2.91 -5.07
C ALA A 9 1.76 2.88 -4.41
N LYS A 10 1.87 2.19 -3.27
CA LYS A 10 3.16 1.85 -2.66
C LYS A 10 3.54 0.41 -2.98
N LEU A 11 4.83 0.16 -3.09
CA LEU A 11 5.40 -1.18 -3.14
C LEU A 11 6.40 -1.34 -2.00
N THR A 12 6.20 -2.36 -1.16
CA THR A 12 7.14 -2.71 -0.10
C THR A 12 8.21 -3.63 -0.68
N LEU A 13 9.43 -3.11 -0.80
CA LEU A 13 10.57 -3.85 -1.37
C LEU A 13 11.19 -4.83 -0.38
N SER A 14 11.19 -4.46 0.90
CA SER A 14 11.59 -5.32 2.01
C SER A 14 10.75 -5.02 3.24
N LEU A 15 10.54 -6.02 4.09
CA LEU A 15 9.85 -5.88 5.36
C LEU A 15 10.43 -6.86 6.37
N CYS A 16 11.08 -6.35 7.40
CA CYS A 16 11.52 -7.10 8.54
C CYS A 16 10.68 -6.70 9.76
N ILE A 17 10.23 -7.69 10.55
CA ILE A 17 9.58 -7.42 11.84
C ILE A 17 10.67 -7.38 12.90
N THR A 18 10.86 -6.22 13.52
CA THR A 18 11.96 -5.97 14.47
C THR A 18 11.56 -6.16 15.92
N GLY A 19 10.26 -6.23 16.19
CA GLY A 19 9.74 -6.42 17.54
C GLY A 19 8.21 -6.46 17.58
N VAL A 20 7.69 -6.91 18.72
CA VAL A 20 6.25 -6.87 19.04
C VAL A 20 6.11 -6.07 20.33
N ARG A 21 5.30 -5.02 20.30
CA ARG A 21 5.05 -4.14 21.43
C ARG A 21 4.08 -4.77 22.43
N PRO A 22 4.07 -4.30 23.69
CA PRO A 22 3.13 -4.80 24.70
C PRO A 22 1.64 -4.59 24.34
N ASP A 23 1.35 -3.62 23.45
CA ASP A 23 0.00 -3.34 22.94
C ASP A 23 -0.39 -4.23 21.74
N GLY A 24 0.48 -5.16 21.34
CA GLY A 24 0.27 -6.12 20.25
C GLY A 24 0.58 -5.59 18.86
N PHE A 25 1.06 -4.33 18.72
CA PHE A 25 1.53 -3.82 17.44
C PHE A 25 2.95 -4.30 17.13
N HIS A 26 3.21 -4.56 15.86
CA HIS A 26 4.52 -4.97 15.36
C HIS A 26 5.35 -3.76 14.95
N GLU A 27 6.61 -3.75 15.35
CA GLU A 27 7.61 -2.81 14.86
C GLU A 27 8.25 -3.39 13.61
N ILE A 28 8.41 -2.56 12.59
CA ILE A 28 8.94 -2.96 11.30
C ILE A 28 10.18 -2.15 10.92
N ASP A 29 10.96 -2.70 10.01
CA ASP A 29 11.97 -2.02 9.21
C ASP A 29 11.73 -2.40 7.75
N ALA A 30 11.24 -1.46 6.96
CA ALA A 30 10.79 -1.70 5.59
C ALA A 30 11.35 -0.67 4.62
N GLU A 31 11.67 -1.09 3.41
CA GLU A 31 11.92 -0.17 2.30
C GLU A 31 10.68 -0.13 1.41
N MET A 32 10.20 1.07 1.12
CA MET A 32 9.03 1.30 0.29
C MET A 32 9.32 2.26 -0.84
N VAL A 33 8.62 2.08 -1.98
CA VAL A 33 8.66 2.98 -3.13
C VAL A 33 7.25 3.30 -3.62
N SER A 34 7.06 4.52 -4.14
CA SER A 34 5.84 4.90 -4.84
C SER A 34 5.92 4.54 -6.32
N LEU A 35 4.77 4.17 -6.90
CA LEU A 35 4.65 3.70 -8.28
C LEU A 35 3.85 4.66 -9.15
N ASP A 36 4.04 4.58 -10.48
CA ASP A 36 3.22 5.26 -11.49
C ASP A 36 1.81 4.65 -11.67
N LEU A 37 1.53 3.51 -11.04
CA LEU A 37 0.19 2.98 -10.79
C LEU A 37 -0.43 3.74 -9.62
N GLY A 38 -1.70 4.13 -9.73
CA GLY A 38 -2.38 4.82 -8.63
C GLY A 38 -3.83 5.14 -8.94
N ASP A 39 -4.55 5.53 -7.91
CA ASP A 39 -5.95 5.93 -8.00
C ASP A 39 -6.08 7.42 -8.37
N ARG A 40 -7.20 7.80 -8.96
CA ARG A 40 -7.53 9.20 -9.26
C ARG A 40 -8.67 9.65 -8.38
N LEU A 41 -8.51 10.80 -7.74
CA LEU A 41 -9.53 11.38 -6.90
C LEU A 41 -9.97 12.72 -7.50
N LEU A 42 -11.29 12.92 -7.59
CA LEU A 42 -11.89 14.20 -7.90
C LEU A 42 -12.55 14.75 -6.63
N VAL A 43 -12.00 15.85 -6.11
CA VAL A 43 -12.51 16.53 -4.93
C VAL A 43 -13.35 17.71 -5.37
N THR A 44 -14.60 17.78 -4.91
CA THR A 44 -15.57 18.84 -5.21
C THR A 44 -16.24 19.35 -3.94
N GLU A 45 -16.94 20.48 -4.04
CA GLU A 45 -17.82 20.99 -2.97
C GLU A 45 -18.95 19.98 -2.70
N GLY A 46 -19.33 19.82 -1.45
CA GLY A 46 -20.37 18.90 -1.02
C GLY A 46 -19.91 17.99 0.10
N ASP A 47 -20.65 16.92 0.35
CA ASP A 47 -20.36 15.87 1.32
C ASP A 47 -20.68 14.53 0.67
N GLY A 48 -19.75 13.58 0.72
CA GLY A 48 -19.96 12.26 0.16
C GLY A 48 -18.72 11.59 -0.37
N LEU A 49 -18.85 10.30 -0.66
CA LEU A 49 -17.78 9.46 -1.21
C LEU A 49 -18.34 8.51 -2.26
N ASP A 50 -17.88 8.66 -3.49
CA ASP A 50 -18.16 7.73 -4.59
C ASP A 50 -16.91 6.94 -4.93
N ILE A 51 -17.00 5.62 -4.98
CA ILE A 51 -15.90 4.74 -5.38
C ILE A 51 -16.32 4.01 -6.64
N VAL A 52 -15.51 4.13 -7.69
CA VAL A 52 -15.73 3.49 -9.00
C VAL A 52 -14.44 2.83 -9.50
N GLY A 53 -14.52 1.84 -10.37
CA GLY A 53 -13.36 1.18 -10.97
C GLY A 53 -13.25 -0.27 -10.59
N VAL A 54 -12.04 -0.76 -10.30
CA VAL A 54 -11.77 -2.19 -10.04
C VAL A 54 -12.64 -2.67 -8.87
N ASP A 55 -13.75 -3.33 -9.21
CA ASP A 55 -14.69 -3.90 -8.26
C ASP A 55 -14.21 -5.30 -7.87
N ASP A 56 -13.62 -5.39 -6.70
CA ASP A 56 -13.23 -6.66 -6.06
C ASP A 56 -14.23 -7.09 -4.98
N GLY A 57 -15.38 -6.44 -4.90
CA GLY A 57 -16.44 -6.73 -3.94
C GLY A 57 -16.15 -6.29 -2.50
N LEU A 58 -15.03 -5.65 -2.25
CA LEU A 58 -14.67 -5.05 -0.95
C LEU A 58 -15.18 -3.61 -0.86
N HIS A 59 -16.50 -3.44 -0.72
CA HIS A 59 -17.08 -2.16 -0.35
C HIS A 59 -16.76 -1.84 1.11
N VAL A 60 -15.74 -1.02 1.35
CA VAL A 60 -15.54 -0.41 2.66
C VAL A 60 -16.62 0.64 2.83
N GLY A 61 -17.47 0.47 3.85
CA GLY A 61 -18.53 1.45 4.14
C GLY A 61 -17.95 2.86 4.27
N THR A 62 -18.70 3.87 3.86
CA THR A 62 -18.25 5.28 3.84
C THR A 62 -17.75 5.76 5.19
N ASP A 63 -18.32 5.25 6.30
CA ASP A 63 -17.99 5.71 7.65
C ASP A 63 -16.61 5.23 8.15
N ASP A 64 -16.09 4.12 7.66
CA ASP A 64 -14.78 3.57 8.05
C ASP A 64 -13.71 3.69 6.96
N ASN A 65 -14.02 4.37 5.85
CA ASN A 65 -13.07 4.61 4.78
C ASN A 65 -11.96 5.60 5.21
N LEU A 66 -10.70 5.29 4.84
CA LEU A 66 -9.54 6.12 5.22
C LEU A 66 -9.64 7.55 4.67
N VAL A 67 -10.28 7.75 3.51
CA VAL A 67 -10.56 9.10 2.96
C VAL A 67 -11.49 9.89 3.88
N GLY A 68 -12.55 9.27 4.39
CA GLY A 68 -13.43 9.90 5.37
C GLY A 68 -12.71 10.24 6.68
N ARG A 69 -11.79 9.36 7.13
CA ARG A 69 -10.94 9.65 8.30
C ARG A 69 -9.98 10.81 8.01
N ALA A 70 -9.39 10.89 6.81
CA ALA A 70 -8.50 11.97 6.40
C ALA A 70 -9.23 13.32 6.35
N LEU A 71 -10.45 13.37 5.80
CA LEU A 71 -11.29 14.58 5.80
C LEU A 71 -11.59 15.05 7.22
N ARG A 72 -11.97 14.14 8.12
CA ARG A 72 -12.21 14.46 9.55
C ARG A 72 -10.96 14.98 10.24
N LEU A 73 -9.81 14.33 10.03
CA LEU A 73 -8.53 14.78 10.60
C LEU A 73 -8.18 16.21 10.14
N ALA A 74 -8.46 16.52 8.87
CA ALA A 74 -8.18 17.81 8.28
C ALA A 74 -9.23 18.90 8.60
N ASP A 75 -10.31 18.56 9.33
CA ASP A 75 -11.48 19.42 9.56
C ASP A 75 -12.01 20.00 8.23
N ARG A 76 -12.18 19.11 7.24
CA ARG A 76 -12.69 19.43 5.90
C ARG A 76 -13.92 18.62 5.57
N THR A 77 -14.83 19.25 4.82
CA THR A 77 -15.96 18.59 4.17
C THR A 77 -15.82 18.75 2.67
N ALA A 78 -15.92 17.63 1.97
CA ALA A 78 -15.83 17.59 0.51
C ALA A 78 -16.59 16.37 -0.02
N HIS A 79 -17.07 16.45 -1.26
CA HIS A 79 -17.49 15.26 -2.01
C HIS A 79 -16.27 14.73 -2.78
N VAL A 80 -15.92 13.47 -2.55
CA VAL A 80 -14.76 12.82 -3.17
C VAL A 80 -15.23 11.66 -4.04
N ARG A 81 -14.88 11.70 -5.33
CA ARG A 81 -15.03 10.57 -6.25
C ARG A 81 -13.67 9.92 -6.46
N ILE A 82 -13.56 8.62 -6.20
CA ILE A 82 -12.34 7.84 -6.37
C ILE A 82 -12.49 6.89 -7.55
N GLU A 83 -11.60 6.98 -8.52
CA GLU A 83 -11.45 6.03 -9.62
C GLU A 83 -10.33 5.06 -9.27
N LYS A 84 -10.72 3.85 -8.84
CA LYS A 84 -9.77 2.83 -8.36
C LYS A 84 -9.07 2.14 -9.53
N ALA A 85 -7.74 2.15 -9.48
CA ALA A 85 -6.84 1.34 -10.29
C ALA A 85 -6.01 0.37 -9.42
N VAL A 86 -5.94 0.62 -8.11
CA VAL A 86 -5.24 -0.23 -7.13
C VAL A 86 -6.26 -1.11 -6.43
N PRO A 87 -6.21 -2.46 -6.58
CA PRO A 87 -7.15 -3.35 -5.93
C PRO A 87 -7.04 -3.30 -4.41
N ALA A 88 -8.16 -3.38 -3.71
CA ALA A 88 -8.20 -3.46 -2.26
C ALA A 88 -7.59 -4.79 -1.77
N GLY A 89 -6.86 -4.77 -0.67
CA GLY A 89 -6.27 -5.99 -0.10
C GLY A 89 -5.11 -6.59 -0.90
N ALA A 90 -4.59 -5.86 -1.90
CA ALA A 90 -3.49 -6.30 -2.76
C ALA A 90 -2.08 -6.06 -2.17
N GLY A 91 -1.96 -5.45 -0.98
CA GLY A 91 -0.65 -5.10 -0.39
C GLY A 91 -0.02 -3.83 -0.98
N LEU A 92 -0.71 -3.12 -1.88
CA LEU A 92 -0.22 -1.95 -2.61
C LEU A 92 -0.63 -0.60 -2.02
N GLY A 93 -1.30 -0.59 -0.86
CA GLY A 93 -1.60 0.61 -0.08
C GLY A 93 -2.57 1.60 -0.71
N GLY A 94 -3.44 1.19 -1.65
CA GLY A 94 -4.34 2.09 -2.38
C GLY A 94 -5.18 2.99 -1.47
N GLY A 95 -5.88 2.44 -0.47
CA GLY A 95 -6.69 3.23 0.46
C GLY A 95 -5.87 4.19 1.33
N SER A 96 -4.65 3.80 1.73
CA SER A 96 -3.73 4.69 2.47
C SER A 96 -3.24 5.83 1.58
N SER A 97 -3.00 5.56 0.30
CA SER A 97 -2.61 6.57 -0.67
C SER A 97 -3.74 7.55 -0.98
N ASP A 98 -4.98 7.06 -1.08
CA ASP A 98 -6.16 7.91 -1.24
C ASP A 98 -6.29 8.87 -0.05
N ALA A 99 -6.19 8.36 1.19
CA ALA A 99 -6.22 9.18 2.39
C ALA A 99 -5.09 10.23 2.41
N ALA A 100 -3.86 9.81 2.06
CA ALA A 100 -2.72 10.71 1.98
C ALA A 100 -2.88 11.80 0.92
N ALA A 101 -3.52 11.49 -0.23
CA ALA A 101 -3.84 12.48 -1.24
C ALA A 101 -4.80 13.55 -0.70
N ILE A 102 -5.78 13.18 0.10
CA ILE A 102 -6.69 14.12 0.79
C ILE A 102 -5.94 14.96 1.81
N LEU A 103 -5.05 14.36 2.62
CA LEU A 103 -4.25 15.12 3.59
C LEU A 103 -3.37 16.16 2.91
N ARG A 104 -2.69 15.80 1.81
CA ARG A 104 -1.90 16.76 1.00
C ARG A 104 -2.78 17.88 0.45
N TRP A 105 -3.95 17.56 -0.12
CA TRP A 105 -4.90 18.54 -0.62
C TRP A 105 -5.34 19.51 0.49
N ALA A 106 -5.51 19.02 1.70
CA ALA A 106 -5.90 19.82 2.86
C ALA A 106 -4.73 20.59 3.49
N GLY A 107 -3.47 20.39 3.05
CA GLY A 107 -2.28 21.03 3.60
C GLY A 107 -1.80 20.41 4.93
N ILE A 108 -2.11 19.15 5.18
CA ILE A 108 -1.66 18.40 6.37
C ILE A 108 -0.37 17.65 6.03
N ASP A 109 0.67 17.84 6.82
CA ASP A 109 1.99 17.21 6.71
C ASP A 109 2.46 16.48 8.00
N ASP A 110 1.60 16.40 9.01
CA ASP A 110 1.87 15.71 10.28
C ASP A 110 1.82 14.18 10.08
N LEU A 111 3.01 13.55 10.10
CA LEU A 111 3.16 12.10 9.88
C LEU A 111 2.58 11.27 11.03
N VAL A 112 2.62 11.78 12.26
CA VAL A 112 2.05 11.07 13.43
C VAL A 112 0.53 11.06 13.33
N ALA A 113 -0.06 12.20 13.00
CA ALA A 113 -1.49 12.29 12.75
C ALA A 113 -1.91 11.42 11.55
N ALA A 114 -1.14 11.41 10.47
CA ALA A 114 -1.38 10.55 9.31
C ALA A 114 -1.33 9.05 9.67
N ALA A 115 -0.32 8.61 10.44
CA ALA A 115 -0.20 7.23 10.90
C ALA A 115 -1.37 6.78 11.79
N SER A 116 -2.00 7.70 12.53
CA SER A 116 -3.17 7.40 13.36
C SER A 116 -4.41 6.99 12.55
N ILE A 117 -4.46 7.36 11.27
CA ILE A 117 -5.54 6.96 10.35
C ILE A 117 -5.31 5.54 9.83
N GLY A 118 -4.04 5.22 9.52
CA GLY A 118 -3.62 3.91 9.02
C GLY A 118 -2.10 3.88 8.86
N ALA A 119 -1.47 2.74 9.15
CA ALA A 119 -0.02 2.58 9.24
C ALA A 119 0.74 3.08 7.98
N ASP A 120 0.23 2.78 6.78
CA ASP A 120 0.88 3.18 5.52
C ASP A 120 0.59 4.65 5.12
N VAL A 121 -0.32 5.36 5.82
CA VAL A 121 -0.73 6.73 5.42
C VAL A 121 0.42 7.72 5.58
N ALA A 122 1.23 7.57 6.62
CA ALA A 122 2.41 8.44 6.83
C ALA A 122 3.42 8.30 5.67
N TYR A 123 3.75 7.07 5.28
CA TYR A 123 4.60 6.84 4.11
C TYR A 123 3.96 7.42 2.83
N CYS A 124 2.67 7.13 2.57
CA CYS A 124 1.97 7.62 1.39
C CYS A 124 1.87 9.16 1.34
N LEU A 125 1.97 9.84 2.49
CA LEU A 125 1.98 11.30 2.56
C LEU A 125 3.31 11.87 2.02
N VAL A 126 4.44 11.22 2.32
CA VAL A 126 5.78 11.57 1.84
C VAL A 126 6.01 11.08 0.41
N GLY A 127 5.73 9.82 0.16
CA GLY A 127 5.95 9.16 -1.14
C GLY A 127 7.42 8.97 -1.51
N GLY A 128 7.65 8.54 -2.75
CA GLY A 128 8.99 8.28 -3.27
C GLY A 128 9.62 7.01 -2.70
N ARG A 129 10.96 7.01 -2.52
CA ARG A 129 11.68 5.93 -1.87
C ARG A 129 11.97 6.31 -0.42
N ALA A 130 11.62 5.44 0.52
CA ALA A 130 11.83 5.69 1.94
C ALA A 130 12.08 4.40 2.72
N ARG A 131 12.83 4.52 3.82
CA ARG A 131 12.86 3.55 4.91
C ARG A 131 11.75 3.90 5.89
N VAL A 132 10.96 2.91 6.24
CA VAL A 132 9.81 3.06 7.14
C VAL A 132 10.02 2.18 8.36
N THR A 133 9.99 2.79 9.55
CA THR A 133 10.24 2.08 10.81
C THR A 133 9.16 2.40 11.86
N GLY A 134 9.28 1.78 13.06
CA GLY A 134 8.24 1.84 14.07
C GLY A 134 7.03 1.00 13.65
N MET A 135 5.81 1.51 13.83
CA MET A 135 4.57 0.89 13.34
C MET A 135 4.21 1.36 11.91
N GLY A 136 5.09 2.18 11.26
CA GLY A 136 4.86 2.85 9.98
C GLY A 136 4.90 4.38 10.04
N GLU A 137 5.05 4.96 11.23
CA GLU A 137 5.03 6.41 11.48
C GLU A 137 6.37 7.10 11.27
N VAL A 138 7.48 6.37 11.31
CA VAL A 138 8.82 6.94 11.11
C VAL A 138 9.23 6.72 9.66
N VAL A 139 9.26 7.80 8.89
CA VAL A 139 9.55 7.78 7.46
C VAL A 139 10.84 8.55 7.18
N GLU A 140 11.89 7.85 6.78
CA GLU A 140 13.17 8.41 6.36
C GLU A 140 13.28 8.38 4.83
N THR A 141 13.26 9.55 4.20
CA THR A 141 13.37 9.65 2.74
C THR A 141 14.73 9.20 2.26
N LEU A 142 14.78 8.32 1.28
CA LEU A 142 15.99 7.84 0.61
C LEU A 142 16.14 8.52 -0.76
N ALA A 143 17.35 8.44 -1.33
CA ALA A 143 17.61 8.93 -2.67
C ALA A 143 16.68 8.22 -3.68
N PHE A 144 16.06 8.99 -4.56
CA PHE A 144 15.22 8.43 -5.63
C PHE A 144 16.06 7.57 -6.57
N GLU A 145 15.53 6.41 -6.90
CA GLU A 145 16.08 5.51 -7.90
C GLU A 145 14.98 5.16 -8.91
N GLU A 146 15.23 5.39 -10.17
CA GLU A 146 14.32 4.94 -11.22
C GLU A 146 14.46 3.42 -11.38
N ARG A 147 13.38 2.71 -11.05
CA ARG A 147 13.30 1.24 -11.11
C ARG A 147 12.00 0.83 -11.79
N THR A 148 12.05 -0.29 -12.48
CA THR A 148 10.88 -0.91 -13.12
C THR A 148 10.57 -2.23 -12.44
N PHE A 149 9.30 -2.48 -12.16
CA PHE A 149 8.81 -3.71 -11.58
C PHE A 149 7.69 -4.31 -12.43
N THR A 150 7.59 -5.62 -12.38
CA THR A 150 6.43 -6.35 -12.91
C THR A 150 5.66 -6.92 -11.74
N LEU A 151 4.40 -6.54 -11.66
CA LEU A 151 3.44 -6.97 -10.64
C LEU A 151 2.54 -8.07 -11.19
N LEU A 152 2.21 -9.06 -10.35
CA LEU A 152 1.13 -10.01 -10.57
C LEU A 152 0.22 -9.98 -9.34
N THR A 153 -0.99 -9.44 -9.51
CA THR A 153 -1.96 -9.29 -8.42
C THR A 153 -3.06 -10.32 -8.55
N PRO A 154 -3.09 -11.33 -7.68
CA PRO A 154 -4.18 -12.30 -7.62
C PRO A 154 -5.51 -11.64 -7.23
N SER A 155 -6.63 -12.28 -7.63
CA SER A 155 -7.97 -11.88 -7.19
C SER A 155 -8.32 -12.34 -5.77
N VAL A 156 -7.33 -12.76 -4.99
CA VAL A 156 -7.49 -13.14 -3.58
C VAL A 156 -6.97 -12.05 -2.66
N ALA A 157 -7.69 -11.78 -1.59
CA ALA A 157 -7.30 -10.76 -0.61
C ALA A 157 -6.50 -11.38 0.54
N CYS A 158 -5.50 -10.63 1.01
CA CYS A 158 -4.74 -10.94 2.23
C CYS A 158 -5.00 -9.84 3.27
N PRO A 159 -5.99 -10.02 4.17
CA PRO A 159 -6.27 -9.01 5.19
C PRO A 159 -5.07 -8.82 6.11
N THR A 160 -4.43 -7.66 6.07
CA THR A 160 -3.20 -7.35 6.83
C THR A 160 -3.27 -7.77 8.30
N PRO A 161 -4.35 -7.47 9.07
CA PRO A 161 -4.41 -7.91 10.47
C PRO A 161 -4.43 -9.43 10.64
N ALA A 162 -4.96 -10.18 9.66
CA ALA A 162 -4.96 -11.64 9.72
C ALA A 162 -3.57 -12.22 9.44
N VAL A 163 -2.82 -11.61 8.51
CA VAL A 163 -1.45 -12.04 8.19
C VAL A 163 -0.51 -11.81 9.37
N TYR A 164 -0.59 -10.66 10.05
CA TYR A 164 0.21 -10.40 11.25
C TYR A 164 -0.12 -11.37 12.40
N ARG A 165 -1.42 -11.61 12.66
CA ARG A 165 -1.80 -12.64 13.65
C ARG A 165 -1.28 -14.02 13.28
N ARG A 166 -1.30 -14.37 11.99
CA ARG A 166 -0.75 -15.66 11.54
C ARG A 166 0.76 -15.72 11.70
N TRP A 167 1.46 -14.60 11.51
CA TRP A 167 2.90 -14.51 11.79
C TRP A 167 3.19 -14.79 13.27
N ASP A 168 2.39 -14.22 14.20
CA ASP A 168 2.49 -14.52 15.63
C ASP A 168 2.21 -15.99 15.94
N ASP A 169 1.16 -16.58 15.35
CA ASP A 169 0.80 -18.00 15.52
C ASP A 169 1.89 -18.95 15.03
N LEU A 170 2.72 -18.51 14.09
CA LEU A 170 3.85 -19.29 13.55
C LEU A 170 5.17 -19.04 14.30
N ASP A 171 5.10 -18.41 15.47
CA ASP A 171 6.27 -18.09 16.31
C ASP A 171 7.28 -17.15 15.63
N GLY A 172 6.77 -16.20 14.84
CA GLY A 172 7.56 -15.12 14.28
C GLY A 172 8.60 -15.54 13.24
N PRO A 173 8.21 -16.18 12.12
CA PRO A 173 9.18 -16.64 11.14
C PRO A 173 9.92 -15.46 10.48
N ILE A 174 11.23 -15.62 10.29
CA ILE A 174 12.07 -14.71 9.52
C ILE A 174 12.18 -15.25 8.10
N SER A 175 11.99 -14.37 7.11
CA SER A 175 12.08 -14.75 5.71
C SER A 175 13.48 -14.49 5.14
N ASP A 176 14.07 -15.49 4.48
CA ASP A 176 15.31 -15.34 3.70
C ASP A 176 15.12 -14.50 2.42
N HIS A 177 13.88 -14.02 2.17
CA HIS A 177 13.49 -13.41 0.91
C HIS A 177 13.07 -11.93 1.05
N GLY A 178 13.39 -11.35 2.21
CA GLY A 178 13.24 -9.91 2.46
C GLY A 178 11.81 -9.48 2.81
N ASN A 179 10.90 -10.42 3.13
CA ASN A 179 9.59 -10.10 3.68
C ASN A 179 9.16 -11.14 4.72
N ASP A 180 9.24 -10.79 5.99
CA ASP A 180 8.91 -11.70 7.10
C ASP A 180 7.43 -12.09 7.16
N LEU A 181 6.55 -11.34 6.48
CA LEU A 181 5.13 -11.70 6.37
C LEU A 181 4.84 -12.75 5.30
N GLU A 182 5.77 -13.02 4.36
CA GLU A 182 5.55 -13.98 3.26
C GLU A 182 5.16 -15.36 3.76
N PRO A 183 5.87 -16.00 4.74
CA PRO A 183 5.50 -17.31 5.25
C PRO A 183 4.09 -17.35 5.83
N ALA A 184 3.71 -16.33 6.60
CA ALA A 184 2.39 -16.24 7.21
C ALA A 184 1.28 -16.00 6.18
N ALA A 185 1.52 -15.15 5.18
CA ALA A 185 0.57 -14.89 4.11
C ALA A 185 0.31 -16.16 3.27
N VAL A 186 1.37 -16.88 2.92
CA VAL A 186 1.27 -18.15 2.14
C VAL A 186 0.58 -19.24 2.94
N ASP A 187 0.82 -19.34 4.25
CA ASP A 187 0.15 -20.31 5.11
C ASP A 187 -1.34 -19.97 5.27
N LEU A 188 -1.68 -18.69 5.43
CA LEU A 188 -3.06 -18.22 5.54
C LEU A 188 -3.83 -18.38 4.22
N VAL A 189 -3.17 -18.11 3.08
CA VAL A 189 -3.73 -18.13 1.72
C VAL A 189 -2.84 -18.97 0.81
N PRO A 190 -2.93 -20.33 0.86
CA PRO A 190 -2.04 -21.22 0.12
C PRO A 190 -2.07 -21.02 -1.42
N GLU A 191 -3.16 -20.46 -1.94
CA GLU A 191 -3.28 -20.13 -3.37
C GLU A 191 -2.20 -19.15 -3.84
N LEU A 192 -1.62 -18.33 -2.97
CA LEU A 192 -0.53 -17.41 -3.30
C LEU A 192 0.69 -18.10 -3.90
N VAL A 193 0.95 -19.36 -3.50
CA VAL A 193 2.07 -20.17 -4.03
C VAL A 193 1.97 -20.32 -5.55
N ARG A 194 0.76 -20.62 -6.06
CA ARG A 194 0.53 -20.78 -7.50
C ARG A 194 0.90 -19.49 -8.27
N TRP A 195 0.50 -18.33 -7.75
CA TRP A 195 0.76 -17.05 -8.40
C TRP A 195 2.24 -16.64 -8.34
N ARG A 196 2.91 -16.97 -7.23
CA ARG A 196 4.36 -16.84 -7.11
C ARG A 196 5.07 -17.66 -8.19
N ASP A 197 4.71 -18.93 -8.28
CA ASP A 197 5.35 -19.86 -9.20
C ASP A 197 5.06 -19.49 -10.67
N GLU A 198 3.84 -19.01 -10.98
CA GLU A 198 3.48 -18.48 -12.31
C GLU A 198 4.36 -17.27 -12.70
N LEU A 199 4.59 -16.34 -11.76
CA LEU A 199 5.45 -15.19 -12.01
C LEU A 199 6.92 -15.63 -12.14
N ALA A 200 7.36 -16.58 -11.32
CA ALA A 200 8.72 -17.13 -11.40
C ALA A 200 8.99 -17.81 -12.74
N ASP A 201 8.07 -18.65 -13.20
CA ASP A 201 8.18 -19.35 -14.49
C ASP A 201 8.20 -18.37 -15.68
N ALA A 202 7.39 -17.32 -15.59
CA ALA A 202 7.29 -16.32 -16.66
C ALA A 202 8.52 -15.39 -16.76
N THR A 203 9.29 -15.23 -15.68
CA THR A 203 10.35 -14.23 -15.58
C THR A 203 11.74 -14.80 -15.35
N GLY A 204 11.83 -16.06 -14.91
CA GLY A 204 13.08 -16.68 -14.47
C GLY A 204 13.66 -16.08 -13.18
N GLN A 205 12.89 -15.23 -12.49
CA GLN A 205 13.28 -14.58 -11.24
C GLN A 205 12.49 -15.16 -10.08
N ARG A 206 13.00 -14.98 -8.86
CA ARG A 206 12.25 -15.28 -7.65
C ARG A 206 11.35 -14.10 -7.29
N PRO A 207 10.02 -14.26 -7.31
CA PRO A 207 9.10 -13.20 -6.89
C PRO A 207 9.18 -12.93 -5.38
N ARG A 208 8.87 -11.70 -5.00
CA ARG A 208 8.69 -11.24 -3.62
C ARG A 208 7.26 -10.81 -3.39
N LEU A 209 6.76 -11.02 -2.19
CA LEU A 209 5.42 -10.59 -1.80
C LEU A 209 5.43 -9.10 -1.41
N ALA A 210 4.46 -8.33 -1.87
CA ALA A 210 4.28 -6.91 -1.53
C ALA A 210 3.60 -6.75 -0.17
N GLY A 211 4.36 -6.45 0.88
CA GLY A 211 3.83 -6.32 2.24
C GLY A 211 3.10 -7.59 2.71
N SER A 212 1.87 -7.49 3.18
CA SER A 212 1.04 -8.63 3.57
C SER A 212 0.43 -9.39 2.38
N GLY A 213 0.67 -8.96 1.15
CA GLY A 213 0.08 -9.54 -0.06
C GLY A 213 -1.28 -8.88 -0.41
N SER A 214 -1.88 -9.35 -1.51
CA SER A 214 -1.65 -10.59 -2.27
C SER A 214 -0.67 -10.44 -3.47
N THR A 215 -0.23 -9.22 -3.82
CA THR A 215 0.59 -8.96 -5.01
C THR A 215 1.99 -9.55 -4.88
N TRP A 216 2.41 -10.27 -5.93
CA TRP A 216 3.78 -10.68 -6.16
C TRP A 216 4.48 -9.74 -7.12
N PHE A 217 5.78 -9.53 -6.96
CA PHE A 217 6.55 -8.68 -7.86
C PHE A 217 7.96 -9.20 -8.11
N VAL A 218 8.48 -8.84 -9.26
CA VAL A 218 9.91 -8.97 -9.64
C VAL A 218 10.41 -7.64 -10.18
N GLU A 219 11.70 -7.42 -10.16
CA GLU A 219 12.32 -6.27 -10.81
C GLU A 219 12.50 -6.55 -12.31
N GLY A 220 12.28 -5.54 -13.16
CA GLY A 220 12.35 -5.61 -14.60
C GLY A 220 11.00 -5.57 -15.29
N GLU A 221 11.02 -5.68 -16.61
CA GLU A 221 9.88 -5.51 -17.51
C GLU A 221 9.52 -6.83 -18.20
N TYR A 222 8.42 -7.46 -17.75
CA TYR A 222 7.93 -8.75 -18.23
C TYR A 222 6.42 -8.71 -18.51
N PRO A 223 5.96 -7.98 -19.54
CA PRO A 223 4.54 -7.78 -19.81
C PRO A 223 3.83 -9.07 -20.24
N GLY A 224 2.50 -9.09 -20.13
CA GLY A 224 1.62 -10.19 -20.56
C GLY A 224 1.12 -11.07 -19.41
N GLY A 225 0.15 -11.96 -19.67
CA GLY A 225 -0.39 -12.91 -18.70
C GLY A 225 -0.99 -12.24 -17.44
N GLY A 226 -1.67 -11.10 -17.57
CA GLY A 226 -2.24 -10.37 -16.41
C GLY A 226 -1.21 -9.60 -15.58
N ARG A 227 0.06 -9.62 -15.99
CA ARG A 227 1.15 -8.88 -15.33
C ARG A 227 1.10 -7.40 -15.71
N GLN A 228 1.33 -6.54 -14.72
CA GLN A 228 1.39 -5.09 -14.89
C GLN A 228 2.82 -4.60 -14.68
N VAL A 229 3.37 -3.89 -15.67
CA VAL A 229 4.67 -3.23 -15.56
C VAL A 229 4.45 -1.83 -14.99
N VAL A 230 5.22 -1.49 -13.97
CA VAL A 230 5.13 -0.22 -13.24
C VAL A 230 6.53 0.35 -13.00
N ARG A 231 6.61 1.67 -12.79
CA ARG A 231 7.86 2.38 -12.50
C ARG A 231 7.77 3.15 -11.20
N THR A 232 8.90 3.32 -10.56
CA THR A 232 8.99 4.19 -9.40
C THR A 232 8.77 5.65 -9.78
N VAL A 233 8.13 6.40 -8.87
CA VAL A 233 7.96 7.86 -8.98
C VAL A 233 8.66 8.57 -7.82
N PRO A 234 9.15 9.81 -8.04
CA PRO A 234 9.81 10.58 -6.99
C PRO A 234 8.86 10.94 -5.85
N PRO A 235 9.38 11.46 -4.73
CA PRO A 235 8.56 11.98 -3.64
C PRO A 235 7.51 12.98 -4.14
N LEU A 236 6.35 12.95 -3.50
CA LEU A 236 5.24 13.84 -3.85
C LEU A 236 5.52 15.23 -3.24
N VAL A 237 5.57 16.24 -4.10
CA VAL A 237 5.68 17.61 -3.62
C VAL A 237 4.31 18.04 -3.06
N PRO A 238 4.25 18.66 -1.87
CA PRO A 238 3.00 19.22 -1.37
C PRO A 238 2.39 20.18 -2.42
N LEU A 239 1.08 20.07 -2.63
CA LEU A 239 0.37 21.05 -3.46
C LEU A 239 0.44 22.40 -2.75
N ALA A 240 1.02 23.40 -3.42
CA ALA A 240 1.16 24.77 -2.91
C ALA A 240 -0.19 25.48 -2.80
#